data_f2d1b62cd918cf802aa13d3d01ccf236
#
_entry.id   f2d1b62cd918cf802aa13d3d01ccf236
#
_cell.length_a   1.000
_cell.length_b   1.000
_cell.length_c   1.000
_cell.angle_alpha   90.00
_cell.angle_beta   90.00
_cell.angle_gamma   90.00
#
_symmetry.space_group_name_H-M   'P 1'
#
loop_
_entity.id
_entity.type
_entity.pdbx_description
1 polymer ?
#
loop_
_entity_poly.entity_id
_entity_poly.type
_entity_poly.pdbx_seq_one_letter_code
_entity_poly.pdbx_strand_id
1 'polypeptide(L)'
;VMYANKKISELMKISPKLLLYKNFFMTSSLIFKKSIIDKVGYFNEHMNHSEDWEYCIRIAQHFNVHLYNKSMVHSISGKAMFGESGLSANLVKMQYGELSNLRLGYRFGVVSFFEYLFLNLYSILKFVRRVLISILRKLS
;
A
#
# COMPACT_ATOMS: atom_id res chain seq x y z
N VAL A 1 -8.72 -4.72 14.81
CA VAL A 1 -7.60 -4.01 14.16
C VAL A 1 -7.48 -2.63 14.81
N MET A 2 -6.24 -2.19 15.04
CA MET A 2 -5.92 -0.87 15.63
C MET A 2 -5.20 -0.02 14.60
N TYR A 3 -5.55 1.27 14.54
CA TYR A 3 -4.83 2.27 13.77
C TYR A 3 -4.62 3.51 14.62
N ALA A 4 -3.38 4.00 14.69
CA ALA A 4 -3.00 5.13 15.54
C ALA A 4 -3.54 5.02 16.99
N ASN A 5 -3.44 3.83 17.57
CA ASN A 5 -3.95 3.48 18.92
C ASN A 5 -5.47 3.65 19.12
N LYS A 6 -6.23 3.81 18.04
CA LYS A 6 -7.71 3.83 18.06
C LYS A 6 -8.25 2.54 17.47
N LYS A 7 -9.30 2.00 18.09
CA LYS A 7 -10.06 0.88 17.54
C LYS A 7 -10.75 1.35 16.25
N ILE A 8 -10.48 0.67 15.13
CA ILE A 8 -11.12 0.97 13.85
C ILE A 8 -12.59 0.55 13.95
N SER A 9 -13.51 1.41 13.50
CA SER A 9 -14.92 1.07 13.33
C SER A 9 -15.07 -0.09 12.31
N GLU A 10 -16.22 -0.73 12.28
CA GLU A 10 -16.48 -1.86 11.35
C GLU A 10 -16.25 -1.46 9.90
N LEU A 11 -16.57 -0.22 9.53
CA LEU A 11 -16.32 0.36 8.22
C LEU A 11 -15.61 1.70 8.39
N MET A 12 -14.42 1.86 7.80
CA MET A 12 -13.62 3.07 7.86
C MET A 12 -13.37 3.62 6.47
N LYS A 13 -13.74 4.88 6.22
CA LYS A 13 -13.40 5.56 4.96
C LYS A 13 -11.90 5.82 4.88
N ILE A 14 -11.30 5.46 3.76
CA ILE A 14 -9.88 5.66 3.47
C ILE A 14 -9.74 6.77 2.43
N SER A 15 -9.07 7.85 2.80
CA SER A 15 -8.77 8.93 1.87
C SER A 15 -7.55 8.60 1.00
N PRO A 16 -7.42 9.21 -0.22
CA PRO A 16 -6.21 9.07 -1.03
C PRO A 16 -4.95 9.43 -0.26
N LYS A 17 -5.01 10.50 0.55
CA LYS A 17 -3.90 10.94 1.39
C LYS A 17 -3.49 9.88 2.41
N LEU A 18 -4.45 9.24 3.06
CA LEU A 18 -4.18 8.19 4.03
C LEU A 18 -3.51 6.96 3.38
N LEU A 19 -3.87 6.65 2.13
CA LEU A 19 -3.22 5.59 1.35
C LEU A 19 -1.75 5.87 1.11
N LEU A 20 -1.33 7.13 0.95
CA LEU A 20 0.08 7.47 0.75
C LEU A 20 0.94 7.21 2.00
N TYR A 21 0.35 7.28 3.20
CA TYR A 21 1.06 6.92 4.43
C TYR A 21 1.17 5.41 4.64
N LYS A 22 0.13 4.66 4.23
CA LYS A 22 0.05 3.23 4.47
C LYS A 22 -0.87 2.55 3.45
N ASN A 23 -0.40 1.48 2.83
CA ASN A 23 -1.28 0.56 2.13
C ASN A 23 -2.07 -0.27 3.16
N PHE A 24 -3.39 -0.17 3.10
CA PHE A 24 -4.32 -0.90 3.97
C PHE A 24 -4.83 -2.18 3.33
N PHE A 25 -4.63 -2.35 2.04
CA PHE A 25 -5.28 -3.37 1.25
C PHE A 25 -4.30 -4.45 0.81
N MET A 26 -4.79 -5.67 0.76
CA MET A 26 -4.14 -6.79 0.10
C MET A 26 -4.94 -7.13 -1.14
N THR A 27 -4.28 -7.43 -2.25
CA THR A 27 -4.92 -7.78 -3.54
C THR A 27 -6.00 -8.85 -3.37
N SER A 28 -5.73 -9.88 -2.56
CA SER A 28 -6.64 -10.98 -2.29
C SER A 28 -7.91 -10.60 -1.50
N SER A 29 -7.97 -9.40 -0.92
CA SER A 29 -9.11 -8.90 -0.13
C SER A 29 -9.80 -7.68 -0.75
N LEU A 30 -9.41 -7.31 -1.98
CA LEU A 30 -10.02 -6.20 -2.70
C LEU A 30 -11.37 -6.61 -3.30
N ILE A 31 -12.39 -5.79 -3.07
CA ILE A 31 -13.71 -5.93 -3.69
C ILE A 31 -14.08 -4.56 -4.28
N PHE A 32 -14.41 -4.52 -5.55
CA PHE A 32 -14.86 -3.31 -6.23
C PHE A 32 -15.89 -3.59 -7.32
N LYS A 33 -16.70 -2.60 -7.64
CA LYS A 33 -17.67 -2.69 -8.73
C LYS A 33 -16.93 -2.69 -10.07
N LYS A 34 -17.38 -3.54 -11.02
CA LYS A 34 -16.80 -3.61 -12.37
C LYS A 34 -16.79 -2.25 -13.08
N SER A 35 -17.81 -1.43 -12.88
CA SER A 35 -17.91 -0.08 -13.46
C SER A 35 -16.80 0.90 -13.05
N ILE A 36 -15.99 0.57 -12.02
CA ILE A 36 -14.81 1.36 -11.67
C ILE A 36 -13.80 1.34 -12.82
N ILE A 37 -13.69 0.24 -13.54
CA ILE A 37 -12.77 0.06 -14.67
C ILE A 37 -13.03 1.11 -15.77
N ASP A 38 -14.26 1.47 -16.01
CA ASP A 38 -14.64 2.46 -17.03
C ASP A 38 -14.04 3.85 -16.75
N LYS A 39 -13.83 4.18 -15.47
CA LYS A 39 -13.26 5.46 -15.04
C LYS A 39 -11.77 5.41 -14.76
N VAL A 40 -11.29 4.33 -14.16
CA VAL A 40 -9.93 4.21 -13.63
C VAL A 40 -9.02 3.38 -14.55
N GLY A 41 -9.60 2.56 -15.41
CA GLY A 41 -8.87 1.57 -16.23
C GLY A 41 -8.47 0.34 -15.43
N TYR A 42 -7.57 -0.45 -16.00
CA TYR A 42 -7.04 -1.68 -15.44
C TYR A 42 -5.80 -1.41 -14.57
N PHE A 43 -5.26 -2.47 -13.97
CA PHE A 43 -3.96 -2.44 -13.30
C PHE A 43 -2.86 -1.96 -14.26
N ASN A 44 -1.86 -1.28 -13.72
CA ASN A 44 -0.72 -0.82 -14.49
C ASN A 44 0.22 -2.00 -14.80
N GLU A 45 0.17 -2.52 -16.03
CA GLU A 45 0.96 -3.68 -16.49
C GLU A 45 2.48 -3.43 -16.50
N HIS A 46 2.91 -2.17 -16.44
CA HIS A 46 4.32 -1.81 -16.36
C HIS A 46 4.87 -1.86 -14.92
N MET A 47 4.00 -2.09 -13.93
CA MET A 47 4.39 -2.23 -12.53
C MET A 47 4.27 -3.68 -12.09
N ASN A 48 5.38 -4.24 -11.58
CA ASN A 48 5.42 -5.59 -11.03
C ASN A 48 5.48 -5.61 -9.48
N HIS A 49 5.49 -4.42 -8.84
CA HIS A 49 5.54 -4.27 -7.39
C HIS A 49 4.71 -3.05 -6.99
N SER A 50 3.87 -3.24 -5.97
CA SER A 50 2.97 -2.19 -5.44
C SER A 50 1.95 -1.65 -6.44
N GLU A 51 1.63 -2.42 -7.49
CA GLU A 51 0.62 -2.14 -8.51
C GLU A 51 -0.80 -2.13 -7.92
N ASP A 52 -1.05 -2.96 -6.91
CA ASP A 52 -2.29 -2.99 -6.16
C ASP A 52 -2.51 -1.69 -5.37
N TRP A 53 -1.44 -1.18 -4.77
CA TRP A 53 -1.49 0.10 -4.06
C TRP A 53 -1.68 1.28 -5.02
N GLU A 54 -0.99 1.28 -6.16
CA GLU A 54 -1.17 2.24 -7.24
C GLU A 54 -2.63 2.29 -7.69
N TYR A 55 -3.21 1.12 -7.94
CA TYR A 55 -4.60 0.99 -8.37
C TYR A 55 -5.58 1.54 -7.32
N CYS A 56 -5.36 1.23 -6.05
CA CYS A 56 -6.17 1.77 -4.95
C CYS A 56 -6.08 3.30 -4.85
N ILE A 57 -4.89 3.89 -5.10
CA ILE A 57 -4.72 5.35 -5.12
C ILE A 57 -5.55 5.95 -6.26
N ARG A 58 -5.50 5.38 -7.48
CA ARG A 58 -6.32 5.85 -8.61
C ARG A 58 -7.82 5.73 -8.33
N ILE A 59 -8.26 4.62 -7.77
CA ILE A 59 -9.66 4.44 -7.37
C ILE A 59 -10.08 5.52 -6.38
N ALA A 60 -9.28 5.77 -5.35
CA ALA A 60 -9.59 6.71 -4.28
C ALA A 60 -9.66 8.17 -4.75
N GLN A 61 -9.12 8.50 -5.94
CA GLN A 61 -9.30 9.83 -6.56
C GLN A 61 -10.73 10.07 -7.03
N HIS A 62 -11.46 9.02 -7.39
CA HIS A 62 -12.75 9.13 -8.06
C HIS A 62 -13.90 8.53 -7.24
N PHE A 63 -13.58 7.64 -6.31
CA PHE A 63 -14.57 6.86 -5.57
C PHE A 63 -14.28 6.83 -4.07
N ASN A 64 -15.31 6.61 -3.27
CA ASN A 64 -15.16 6.37 -1.84
C ASN A 64 -14.61 4.96 -1.63
N VAL A 65 -13.45 4.88 -0.99
CA VAL A 65 -12.80 3.63 -0.61
C VAL A 65 -13.00 3.40 0.89
N HIS A 66 -13.30 2.18 1.27
CA HIS A 66 -13.54 1.80 2.65
C HIS A 66 -12.72 0.57 3.04
N LEU A 67 -12.18 0.59 4.24
CA LEU A 67 -11.64 -0.57 4.92
C LEU A 67 -12.75 -1.23 5.74
N TYR A 68 -13.05 -2.50 5.43
CA TYR A 68 -13.94 -3.33 6.23
C TYR A 68 -13.12 -4.09 7.27
N ASN A 69 -13.34 -3.79 8.55
CA ASN A 69 -12.52 -4.28 9.65
C ASN A 69 -12.94 -5.69 10.10
N LYS A 70 -13.03 -6.61 9.15
CA LYS A 70 -13.20 -8.04 9.42
C LYS A 70 -12.13 -8.85 8.69
N SER A 71 -11.71 -9.96 9.27
CA SER A 71 -10.79 -10.87 8.60
C SER A 71 -11.55 -11.60 7.49
N MET A 72 -11.24 -11.26 6.24
CA MET A 72 -11.87 -11.86 5.04
C MET A 72 -10.98 -12.91 4.39
N VAL A 73 -9.68 -12.87 4.67
CA VAL A 73 -8.68 -13.75 4.07
C VAL A 73 -7.72 -14.21 5.15
N HIS A 74 -7.42 -15.51 5.17
CA HIS A 74 -6.40 -16.10 6.02
C HIS A 74 -5.24 -16.61 5.15
N SER A 75 -4.02 -16.16 5.46
CA SER A 75 -2.82 -16.72 4.84
C SER A 75 -2.39 -17.99 5.56
N ILE A 76 -2.40 -19.10 4.85
CA ILE A 76 -2.00 -20.42 5.38
C ILE A 76 -0.48 -20.60 5.29
N SER A 77 0.22 -19.79 4.49
CA SER A 77 1.63 -19.99 4.17
C SER A 77 2.60 -19.79 5.34
N GLY A 78 2.18 -19.15 6.43
CA GLY A 78 3.05 -18.83 7.57
C GLY A 78 4.24 -17.91 7.27
N LYS A 79 4.46 -17.54 6.00
CA LYS A 79 5.60 -16.75 5.57
C LYS A 79 5.51 -15.30 6.05
N ALA A 80 6.67 -14.67 6.21
CA ALA A 80 6.74 -13.27 6.54
C ALA A 80 6.15 -12.36 5.44
N MET A 81 5.60 -11.22 5.83
CA MET A 81 4.98 -10.27 4.90
C MET A 81 5.97 -9.66 3.89
N PHE A 82 7.27 -9.71 4.15
CA PHE A 82 8.33 -9.19 3.29
C PHE A 82 9.67 -9.88 3.55
N GLY A 83 10.54 -9.88 2.53
CA GLY A 83 11.95 -10.28 2.63
C GLY A 83 12.18 -11.80 2.65
N GLU A 84 11.15 -12.64 2.45
CA GLU A 84 11.28 -14.10 2.52
C GLU A 84 11.11 -14.74 1.14
N SER A 85 9.96 -14.61 0.51
CA SER A 85 9.68 -15.23 -0.78
C SER A 85 8.66 -14.47 -1.62
N GLY A 86 8.59 -14.75 -2.93
CA GLY A 86 7.69 -14.09 -3.88
C GLY A 86 8.11 -12.65 -4.19
N LEU A 87 7.19 -11.86 -4.72
CA LEU A 87 7.45 -10.45 -5.10
C LEU A 87 7.91 -9.62 -3.91
N SER A 88 7.36 -9.86 -2.72
CA SER A 88 7.73 -9.14 -1.49
C SER A 88 9.14 -9.46 -0.95
N ALA A 89 9.85 -10.45 -1.52
CA ALA A 89 11.23 -10.73 -1.18
C ALA A 89 12.19 -9.65 -1.70
N ASN A 90 11.85 -9.01 -2.84
CA ASN A 90 12.69 -7.97 -3.42
C ASN A 90 12.36 -6.60 -2.79
N LEU A 91 12.99 -6.32 -1.64
CA LEU A 91 12.76 -5.07 -0.89
C LEU A 91 13.09 -3.81 -1.70
N VAL A 92 14.09 -3.88 -2.58
CA VAL A 92 14.49 -2.74 -3.43
C VAL A 92 13.40 -2.42 -4.45
N LYS A 93 12.90 -3.43 -5.16
CA LYS A 93 11.80 -3.24 -6.12
C LYS A 93 10.51 -2.78 -5.44
N MET A 94 10.21 -3.31 -4.25
CA MET A 94 9.09 -2.81 -3.43
C MET A 94 9.27 -1.33 -3.07
N GLN A 95 10.49 -0.91 -2.73
CA GLN A 95 10.78 0.49 -2.42
C GLN A 95 10.60 1.40 -3.63
N TYR A 96 11.04 0.98 -4.82
CA TYR A 96 10.80 1.73 -6.06
C TYR A 96 9.30 1.88 -6.36
N GLY A 97 8.52 0.81 -6.19
CA GLY A 97 7.06 0.87 -6.33
C GLY A 97 6.42 1.85 -5.32
N GLU A 98 6.86 1.83 -4.06
CA GLU A 98 6.39 2.76 -3.04
C GLU A 98 6.70 4.23 -3.41
N LEU A 99 7.93 4.53 -3.83
CA LEU A 99 8.32 5.89 -4.26
C LEU A 99 7.54 6.35 -5.51
N SER A 100 7.29 5.44 -6.44
CA SER A 100 6.46 5.71 -7.62
C SER A 100 5.04 6.10 -7.22
N ASN A 101 4.44 5.39 -6.26
CA ASN A 101 3.11 5.67 -5.74
C ASN A 101 3.04 7.01 -5.00
N LEU A 102 4.08 7.39 -4.24
CA LEU A 102 4.17 8.71 -3.62
C LEU A 102 4.23 9.83 -4.68
N ARG A 103 5.03 9.61 -5.73
CA ARG A 103 5.10 10.55 -6.85
C ARG A 103 3.76 10.68 -7.58
N LEU A 104 3.04 9.60 -7.77
CA LEU A 104 1.69 9.61 -8.34
C LEU A 104 0.73 10.44 -7.49
N GLY A 105 0.73 10.23 -6.17
CA GLY A 105 -0.09 11.01 -5.24
C GLY A 105 0.23 12.51 -5.27
N TYR A 106 1.51 12.89 -5.39
CA TYR A 106 1.91 14.27 -5.57
C TYR A 106 1.42 14.83 -6.91
N ARG A 107 1.55 14.10 -8.02
CA ARG A 107 1.05 14.51 -9.34
C ARG A 107 -0.47 14.67 -9.38
N PHE A 108 -1.20 13.93 -8.60
CA PHE A 108 -2.65 14.06 -8.43
C PHE A 108 -3.05 15.21 -7.49
N GLY A 109 -2.09 15.94 -6.91
CA GLY A 109 -2.37 17.01 -5.96
C GLY A 109 -2.94 16.54 -4.62
N VAL A 110 -2.75 15.24 -4.28
CA VAL A 110 -3.22 14.66 -3.00
C VAL A 110 -2.46 15.23 -1.82
N VAL A 111 -1.20 15.56 -2.05
CA VAL A 111 -0.26 16.09 -1.05
C VAL A 111 0.53 17.26 -1.63
N SER A 112 0.89 18.19 -0.76
CA SER A 112 1.78 19.31 -1.08
C SER A 112 3.21 18.83 -1.33
N PHE A 113 4.06 19.71 -1.88
CA PHE A 113 5.48 19.42 -2.10
C PHE A 113 6.21 19.03 -0.80
N PHE A 114 5.99 19.76 0.29
CA PHE A 114 6.62 19.47 1.59
C PHE A 114 6.14 18.14 2.18
N GLU A 115 4.84 17.84 2.05
CA GLU A 115 4.30 16.54 2.46
C GLU A 115 4.88 15.40 1.62
N TYR A 116 5.05 15.61 0.31
CA TYR A 116 5.70 14.64 -0.57
C TYR A 116 7.14 14.36 -0.15
N LEU A 117 7.93 15.39 0.16
CA LEU A 117 9.30 15.22 0.68
C LEU A 117 9.30 14.46 2.00
N PHE A 118 8.42 14.82 2.92
CA PHE A 118 8.28 14.12 4.20
C PHE A 118 7.91 12.64 4.00
N LEU A 119 6.95 12.34 3.12
CA LEU A 119 6.55 10.96 2.83
C LEU A 119 7.67 10.14 2.19
N ASN A 120 8.49 10.74 1.32
CA ASN A 120 9.67 10.06 0.77
C ASN A 120 10.68 9.71 1.88
N LEU A 121 11.00 10.65 2.76
CA LEU A 121 11.88 10.39 3.90
C LEU A 121 11.32 9.29 4.80
N TYR A 122 10.04 9.38 5.14
CA TYR A 122 9.35 8.36 5.93
C TYR A 122 9.38 6.97 5.26
N SER A 123 9.19 6.91 3.93
CA SER A 123 9.29 5.68 3.15
C SER A 123 10.70 5.07 3.20
N ILE A 124 11.74 5.91 3.09
CA ILE A 124 13.14 5.47 3.19
C ILE A 124 13.40 4.89 4.59
N LEU A 125 12.94 5.53 5.65
CA LEU A 125 13.09 5.01 7.02
C LEU A 125 12.39 3.65 7.20
N LYS A 126 11.19 3.48 6.64
CA LYS A 126 10.50 2.18 6.61
C LYS A 126 11.30 1.13 5.83
N PHE A 127 11.90 1.50 4.72
CA PHE A 127 12.75 0.61 3.93
C PHE A 127 13.97 0.13 4.72
N VAL A 128 14.72 1.03 5.35
CA VAL A 128 15.86 0.69 6.19
C VAL A 128 15.44 -0.29 7.30
N ARG A 129 14.34 0.00 7.98
CA ARG A 129 13.77 -0.91 8.99
C ARG A 129 13.45 -2.29 8.42
N ARG A 130 12.84 -2.38 7.21
CA ARG A 130 12.53 -3.67 6.54
C ARG A 130 13.80 -4.45 6.22
N VAL A 131 14.84 -3.78 5.72
CA VAL A 131 16.14 -4.39 5.43
C VAL A 131 16.78 -4.96 6.70
N LEU A 132 16.85 -4.16 7.77
CA LEU A 132 17.41 -4.61 9.05
C LEU A 132 16.67 -5.84 9.60
N ILE A 133 15.34 -5.83 9.61
CA ILE A 133 14.54 -6.98 10.07
C ILE A 133 14.80 -8.21 9.18
N SER A 134 14.91 -8.02 7.86
CA SER A 134 15.18 -9.13 6.94
C SER A 134 16.56 -9.75 7.16
N ILE A 135 17.58 -8.93 7.46
CA ILE A 135 18.92 -9.41 7.79
C ILE A 135 18.89 -10.18 9.11
N LEU A 136 18.31 -9.61 10.16
CA LEU A 136 18.23 -10.25 11.48
C LEU A 136 17.53 -11.62 11.42
N ARG A 137 16.46 -11.74 10.63
CA ARG A 137 15.77 -13.02 10.42
C ARG A 137 16.62 -14.08 9.73
N LYS A 138 17.58 -13.69 8.91
CA LYS A 138 18.50 -14.63 8.23
C LYS A 138 19.65 -15.09 9.13
N LEU A 139 19.93 -14.34 10.19
CA LEU A 139 20.99 -14.65 11.17
C LEU A 139 20.47 -15.45 12.37
N SER A 140 19.17 -15.48 12.57
CA SER A 140 18.43 -16.26 13.58
C SER A 140 17.99 -17.61 13.03
#